data_79b12f94f9bfa5649707cf23233349be
#
_entry.id   79b12f94f9bfa5649707cf23233349be
#
_cell.length_a   1.000
_cell.length_b   1.000
_cell.length_c   1.000
_cell.angle_alpha   90.00
_cell.angle_beta   90.00
_cell.angle_gamma   90.00
#
_symmetry.space_group_name_H-M   'P 1'
#
loop_
_entity.id
_entity.type
_entity.pdbx_description
1 polymer ?
#
loop_
_entity_poly.entity_id
_entity_poly.type
_entity_poly.pdbx_seq_one_letter_code
_entity_poly.pdbx_strand_id
1 'polypeptide(L)'
;MIQTEYANIVKKIAIENGKEIFLEPKKLKAFLSDHTKNEYKEENAFLLSVLNTDCIKYIDKAENLAECRQFLLKRLNDEYGLVSAKSSEMLDMLFLVLRGKKVESLDESRKNIARFQMCISIGYNAEGSHVVGLKAVGKVVAVGSNDSGQCNTQQWRNIVAVSAGPRFTAGLKLDGSLIIAGGTGSVQINAKDITAVSLGNSHIVALRTDGLVEAIGGNNYGQCDTQRWRDIVAISAGIFHTVGLRGDGTVVATGYNDYGQCETRQWRDIVDISAGFCHTVGIKANGTVIAAGDKAKWHCQIQHWEDIVAVSAGMVHTVALKADGTVVVSGSNDFGQCNVQGWRDYIAVRAGLFNTVGLKADGTVVVCGDNKFGQCNTQSWRDIGLTVD
;
A
#
# COMPACT_ATOMS: atom_id res chain seq x y z
N MET A 1 -8.44 -6.06 26.39
CA MET A 1 -8.31 -7.14 27.41
C MET A 1 -9.48 -8.13 27.32
N ILE A 2 -10.75 -7.70 27.43
CA ILE A 2 -11.95 -8.57 27.38
C ILE A 2 -12.06 -9.37 26.07
N GLN A 3 -11.75 -8.77 24.91
CA GLN A 3 -11.82 -9.44 23.61
C GLN A 3 -10.79 -10.56 23.41
N THR A 4 -9.58 -10.41 23.97
CA THR A 4 -8.54 -11.45 23.92
C THR A 4 -8.96 -12.66 24.74
N GLU A 5 -9.65 -12.44 25.85
CA GLU A 5 -10.13 -13.50 26.73
C GLU A 5 -11.28 -14.27 26.09
N TYR A 6 -12.26 -13.60 25.51
CA TYR A 6 -13.36 -14.22 24.76
C TYR A 6 -12.86 -15.02 23.55
N ALA A 7 -11.91 -14.47 22.76
CA ALA A 7 -11.29 -15.18 21.65
C ALA A 7 -10.59 -16.47 22.10
N ASN A 8 -9.95 -16.48 23.26
CA ASN A 8 -9.32 -17.67 23.82
C ASN A 8 -10.36 -18.72 24.23
N ILE A 9 -11.50 -18.30 24.79
CA ILE A 9 -12.62 -19.20 25.12
C ILE A 9 -13.16 -19.87 23.85
N VAL A 10 -13.43 -19.09 22.79
CA VAL A 10 -13.93 -19.63 21.51
C VAL A 10 -12.93 -20.57 20.86
N LYS A 11 -11.62 -20.23 20.89
CA LYS A 11 -10.55 -21.13 20.42
C LYS A 11 -10.50 -22.43 21.23
N LYS A 12 -10.62 -22.36 22.55
CA LYS A 12 -10.64 -23.53 23.42
C LYS A 12 -11.80 -24.46 23.08
N ILE A 13 -13.00 -23.91 22.91
CA ILE A 13 -14.19 -24.67 22.49
C ILE A 13 -13.95 -25.37 21.15
N ALA A 14 -13.34 -24.68 20.16
CA ALA A 14 -13.02 -25.25 18.85
C ALA A 14 -11.96 -26.37 18.93
N ILE A 15 -10.97 -26.25 19.82
CA ILE A 15 -9.95 -27.30 20.03
C ILE A 15 -10.54 -28.53 20.67
N GLU A 16 -11.38 -28.36 21.69
CA GLU A 16 -11.95 -29.46 22.48
C GLU A 16 -13.05 -30.22 21.72
N ASN A 17 -13.80 -29.57 20.83
CA ASN A 17 -14.99 -30.14 20.18
C ASN A 17 -14.90 -30.23 18.65
N GLY A 18 -13.76 -29.84 18.06
CA GLY A 18 -13.61 -29.70 16.61
C GLY A 18 -14.33 -28.47 16.05
N LYS A 19 -13.99 -28.09 14.83
CA LYS A 19 -14.60 -26.92 14.15
C LYS A 19 -16.06 -27.13 13.80
N GLU A 20 -16.51 -28.39 13.72
CA GLU A 20 -17.88 -28.79 13.42
C GLU A 20 -18.88 -28.29 14.47
N ILE A 21 -18.43 -27.97 15.69
CA ILE A 21 -19.26 -27.38 16.74
C ILE A 21 -19.97 -26.10 16.27
N PHE A 22 -19.34 -25.31 15.37
CA PHE A 22 -19.93 -24.11 14.79
C PHE A 22 -21.07 -24.37 13.81
N LEU A 23 -21.21 -25.62 13.33
CA LEU A 23 -22.33 -26.05 12.49
C LEU A 23 -23.53 -26.49 13.32
N GLU A 24 -23.39 -26.55 14.65
CA GLU A 24 -24.43 -27.02 15.59
C GLU A 24 -24.78 -25.88 16.58
N PRO A 25 -25.60 -24.87 16.21
CA PRO A 25 -25.85 -23.68 17.02
C PRO A 25 -26.39 -23.96 18.43
N LYS A 26 -27.18 -25.03 18.60
CA LYS A 26 -27.71 -25.40 19.90
C LYS A 26 -26.63 -25.93 20.85
N LYS A 27 -25.74 -26.79 20.36
CA LYS A 27 -24.59 -27.27 21.13
C LYS A 27 -23.63 -26.12 21.46
N LEU A 28 -23.28 -25.31 20.48
CA LEU A 28 -22.41 -24.16 20.70
C LEU A 28 -22.96 -23.20 21.72
N LYS A 29 -24.28 -22.92 21.70
CA LYS A 29 -24.93 -22.07 22.71
C LYS A 29 -24.76 -22.62 24.12
N ALA A 30 -24.87 -23.91 24.31
CA ALA A 30 -24.63 -24.54 25.60
C ALA A 30 -23.19 -24.40 26.05
N PHE A 31 -22.22 -24.71 25.16
CA PHE A 31 -20.80 -24.56 25.48
C PHE A 31 -20.39 -23.13 25.77
N LEU A 32 -20.91 -22.13 25.03
CA LEU A 32 -20.67 -20.72 25.31
C LEU A 32 -21.21 -20.33 26.67
N SER A 33 -22.43 -20.74 27.01
CA SER A 33 -23.03 -20.48 28.32
C SER A 33 -22.17 -21.03 29.46
N ASP A 34 -21.69 -22.27 29.34
CA ASP A 34 -20.86 -22.92 30.35
C ASP A 34 -19.47 -22.29 30.52
N HIS A 35 -18.85 -21.89 29.42
CA HIS A 35 -17.49 -21.35 29.43
C HIS A 35 -17.41 -19.85 29.69
N THR A 36 -18.47 -19.09 29.37
CA THR A 36 -18.49 -17.62 29.54
C THR A 36 -19.20 -17.19 30.80
N LYS A 37 -19.85 -18.08 31.55
CA LYS A 37 -20.66 -17.76 32.74
C LYS A 37 -21.61 -16.59 32.55
N ASN A 38 -22.13 -16.43 31.33
CA ASN A 38 -22.98 -15.28 30.91
C ASN A 38 -22.32 -13.89 30.96
N GLU A 39 -21.01 -13.80 31.06
CA GLU A 39 -20.29 -12.51 31.07
C GLU A 39 -20.25 -11.85 29.69
N TYR A 40 -20.36 -12.61 28.59
CA TYR A 40 -20.21 -12.17 27.19
C TYR A 40 -21.54 -12.30 26.40
N LYS A 41 -22.63 -11.73 26.93
CA LYS A 41 -23.97 -11.89 26.33
C LYS A 41 -24.08 -11.33 24.92
N GLU A 42 -23.49 -10.16 24.66
CA GLU A 42 -23.53 -9.52 23.34
C GLU A 42 -22.68 -10.28 22.33
N GLU A 43 -21.49 -10.71 22.73
CA GLU A 43 -20.56 -11.50 21.91
C GLU A 43 -21.18 -12.85 21.56
N ASN A 44 -21.79 -13.52 22.51
CA ASN A 44 -22.49 -14.79 22.30
C ASN A 44 -23.68 -14.60 21.34
N ALA A 45 -24.47 -13.53 21.50
CA ALA A 45 -25.61 -13.22 20.64
C ALA A 45 -25.12 -12.94 19.19
N PHE A 46 -24.07 -12.17 19.02
CA PHE A 46 -23.46 -11.90 17.73
C PHE A 46 -22.99 -13.19 17.04
N LEU A 47 -22.17 -14.01 17.75
CA LEU A 47 -21.65 -15.26 17.20
C LEU A 47 -22.78 -16.19 16.76
N LEU A 48 -23.84 -16.35 17.58
CA LEU A 48 -24.98 -17.18 17.24
C LEU A 48 -25.79 -16.61 16.05
N SER A 49 -25.86 -15.29 15.89
CA SER A 49 -26.50 -14.65 14.73
C SER A 49 -25.74 -14.95 13.44
N VAL A 50 -24.41 -14.84 13.46
CA VAL A 50 -23.56 -15.21 12.32
C VAL A 50 -23.76 -16.68 11.93
N LEU A 51 -23.87 -17.57 12.92
CA LEU A 51 -24.03 -19.00 12.69
C LEU A 51 -25.40 -19.37 12.12
N ASN A 52 -26.46 -18.65 12.50
CA ASN A 52 -27.81 -18.87 11.99
C ASN A 52 -28.01 -18.43 10.53
N THR A 53 -27.09 -17.69 9.93
CA THR A 53 -27.22 -17.11 8.57
C THR A 53 -26.55 -17.92 7.48
N ASP A 54 -26.18 -19.17 7.70
CA ASP A 54 -25.34 -19.98 6.79
C ASP A 54 -23.95 -19.37 6.50
N CYS A 55 -23.55 -18.32 7.23
CA CYS A 55 -22.30 -17.60 7.03
C CYS A 55 -21.07 -18.50 7.09
N ILE A 56 -21.11 -19.57 7.90
CA ILE A 56 -19.99 -20.51 8.02
C ILE A 56 -19.70 -21.20 6.68
N LYS A 57 -20.73 -21.58 5.92
CA LYS A 57 -20.57 -22.19 4.60
C LYS A 57 -19.91 -21.23 3.60
N TYR A 58 -20.19 -19.91 3.73
CA TYR A 58 -19.53 -18.89 2.92
C TYR A 58 -18.07 -18.73 3.32
N ILE A 59 -17.76 -18.69 4.62
CA ILE A 59 -16.38 -18.59 5.13
C ILE A 59 -15.55 -19.79 4.67
N ASP A 60 -16.10 -21.00 4.78
CA ASP A 60 -15.37 -22.24 4.46
C ASP A 60 -15.09 -22.39 2.96
N LYS A 61 -15.98 -21.90 2.10
CA LYS A 61 -15.86 -21.96 0.64
C LYS A 61 -15.23 -20.73 0.01
N ALA A 62 -15.02 -19.66 0.76
CA ALA A 62 -14.53 -18.42 0.21
C ALA A 62 -13.06 -18.56 -0.26
N GLU A 63 -12.82 -18.30 -1.53
CA GLU A 63 -11.47 -18.18 -2.09
C GLU A 63 -10.83 -16.85 -1.67
N ASN A 64 -11.62 -15.77 -1.61
CA ASN A 64 -11.23 -14.47 -1.12
C ASN A 64 -11.88 -14.16 0.24
N LEU A 65 -11.08 -14.18 1.30
CA LEU A 65 -11.56 -13.95 2.66
C LEU A 65 -11.94 -12.49 2.94
N ALA A 66 -11.30 -11.54 2.28
CA ALA A 66 -11.59 -10.12 2.46
C ALA A 66 -12.96 -9.75 1.87
N GLU A 67 -13.29 -10.25 0.66
CA GLU A 67 -14.63 -10.09 0.07
C GLU A 67 -15.69 -10.78 0.91
N CYS A 68 -15.42 -12.00 1.36
CA CYS A 68 -16.32 -12.74 2.24
C CYS A 68 -16.60 -11.94 3.52
N ARG A 69 -15.57 -11.34 4.14
CA ARG A 69 -15.70 -10.49 5.32
C ARG A 69 -16.57 -9.26 5.06
N GLN A 70 -16.35 -8.55 3.96
CA GLN A 70 -17.15 -7.36 3.61
C GLN A 70 -18.61 -7.73 3.35
N PHE A 71 -18.84 -8.82 2.60
CA PHE A 71 -20.19 -9.34 2.35
C PHE A 71 -20.91 -9.67 3.66
N LEU A 72 -20.23 -10.36 4.60
CA LEU A 72 -20.81 -10.72 5.89
C LEU A 72 -21.08 -9.52 6.78
N LEU A 73 -20.18 -8.52 6.82
CA LEU A 73 -20.40 -7.28 7.55
C LEU A 73 -21.60 -6.51 7.00
N LYS A 74 -21.72 -6.39 5.67
CA LYS A 74 -22.86 -5.76 5.03
C LYS A 74 -24.16 -6.47 5.38
N ARG A 75 -24.19 -7.77 5.26
CA ARG A 75 -25.36 -8.60 5.56
C ARG A 75 -25.78 -8.50 7.04
N LEU A 76 -24.83 -8.52 7.97
CA LEU A 76 -25.07 -8.34 9.39
C LEU A 76 -25.65 -6.96 9.72
N ASN A 77 -25.20 -5.92 8.99
CA ASN A 77 -25.79 -4.61 9.09
C ASN A 77 -27.23 -4.58 8.56
N ASP A 78 -27.44 -5.04 7.35
CA ASP A 78 -28.70 -4.93 6.62
C ASP A 78 -29.81 -5.78 7.26
N GLU A 79 -29.49 -6.98 7.74
CA GLU A 79 -30.44 -7.94 8.30
C GLU A 79 -30.63 -7.78 9.83
N TYR A 80 -29.60 -7.35 10.56
CA TYR A 80 -29.61 -7.36 12.03
C TYR A 80 -29.25 -6.02 12.68
N GLY A 81 -28.89 -4.98 11.92
CA GLY A 81 -28.45 -3.70 12.45
C GLY A 81 -27.15 -3.76 13.29
N LEU A 82 -26.33 -4.78 13.08
CA LEU A 82 -25.19 -5.14 13.94
C LEU A 82 -23.85 -4.59 13.41
N VAL A 83 -23.76 -3.32 13.01
CA VAL A 83 -22.44 -2.74 12.65
C VAL A 83 -21.89 -1.89 13.79
N SER A 84 -20.95 -2.50 14.51
CA SER A 84 -20.04 -1.79 15.40
C SER A 84 -18.60 -2.25 15.13
N ALA A 85 -17.61 -1.51 15.59
CA ALA A 85 -16.21 -1.95 15.59
C ALA A 85 -16.06 -3.33 16.23
N LYS A 86 -16.86 -3.63 17.26
CA LYS A 86 -16.91 -4.88 17.98
C LYS A 86 -17.38 -6.05 17.11
N SER A 87 -18.39 -5.84 16.23
CA SER A 87 -18.87 -6.87 15.29
C SER A 87 -17.80 -7.24 14.26
N SER A 88 -17.05 -6.25 13.80
CA SER A 88 -15.92 -6.46 12.90
C SER A 88 -14.81 -7.32 13.52
N GLU A 89 -14.42 -7.02 14.75
CA GLU A 89 -13.39 -7.77 15.48
C GLU A 89 -13.81 -9.21 15.78
N MET A 90 -15.09 -9.41 16.11
CA MET A 90 -15.64 -10.74 16.35
C MET A 90 -15.69 -11.59 15.08
N LEU A 91 -15.98 -10.98 13.93
CA LEU A 91 -15.93 -11.67 12.65
C LEU A 91 -14.49 -12.09 12.32
N ASP A 92 -13.49 -11.20 12.55
CA ASP A 92 -12.07 -11.53 12.38
C ASP A 92 -11.62 -12.67 13.28
N MET A 93 -12.08 -12.69 14.52
CA MET A 93 -11.87 -13.82 15.43
C MET A 93 -12.45 -15.14 14.87
N LEU A 94 -13.66 -15.09 14.32
CA LEU A 94 -14.31 -16.26 13.73
C LEU A 94 -13.51 -16.81 12.52
N PHE A 95 -13.04 -15.94 11.64
CA PHE A 95 -12.15 -16.31 10.53
C PHE A 95 -10.86 -16.96 11.03
N LEU A 96 -10.24 -16.40 12.09
CA LEU A 96 -9.04 -16.97 12.68
C LEU A 96 -9.27 -18.39 13.23
N VAL A 97 -10.41 -18.61 13.88
CA VAL A 97 -10.76 -19.92 14.44
C VAL A 97 -11.05 -20.93 13.33
N LEU A 98 -11.85 -20.57 12.33
CA LEU A 98 -12.30 -21.50 11.29
C LEU A 98 -11.22 -21.81 10.26
N ARG A 99 -10.43 -20.81 9.85
CA ARG A 99 -9.45 -20.92 8.77
C ARG A 99 -7.99 -20.83 9.23
N GLY A 100 -7.75 -20.55 10.51
CA GLY A 100 -6.41 -20.33 11.04
C GLY A 100 -5.71 -19.09 10.51
N LYS A 101 -6.47 -18.16 9.90
CA LYS A 101 -5.96 -16.89 9.34
C LYS A 101 -6.80 -15.74 9.87
N LYS A 102 -6.11 -14.69 10.35
CA LYS A 102 -6.74 -13.40 10.62
C LYS A 102 -7.01 -12.73 9.27
N VAL A 103 -8.25 -12.27 9.04
CA VAL A 103 -8.60 -11.47 7.87
C VAL A 103 -8.47 -10.00 8.26
N GLU A 104 -7.47 -9.34 7.73
CA GLU A 104 -7.30 -7.91 7.93
C GLU A 104 -8.36 -7.13 7.12
N SER A 105 -8.87 -6.04 7.69
CA SER A 105 -9.67 -5.10 6.93
C SER A 105 -8.82 -4.44 5.84
N LEU A 106 -9.44 -3.93 4.78
CA LEU A 106 -8.69 -3.20 3.75
C LEU A 106 -7.89 -2.03 4.35
N ASP A 107 -8.42 -1.36 5.37
CA ASP A 107 -7.71 -0.26 6.05
C ASP A 107 -6.52 -0.75 6.87
N GLU A 108 -6.65 -1.88 7.56
CA GLU A 108 -5.54 -2.50 8.31
C GLU A 108 -4.46 -3.01 7.35
N SER A 109 -4.85 -3.69 6.28
CA SER A 109 -3.93 -4.11 5.21
C SER A 109 -3.19 -2.93 4.60
N ARG A 110 -3.88 -1.81 4.31
CA ARG A 110 -3.25 -0.59 3.79
C ARG A 110 -2.26 0.02 4.77
N LYS A 111 -2.62 0.12 6.06
CA LYS A 111 -1.71 0.65 7.09
C LYS A 111 -0.45 -0.20 7.22
N ASN A 112 -0.60 -1.52 7.20
CA ASN A 112 0.52 -2.45 7.23
C ASN A 112 1.40 -2.33 5.98
N ILE A 113 0.79 -2.23 4.80
CA ILE A 113 1.47 -2.14 3.51
C ILE A 113 2.13 -0.77 3.31
N ALA A 114 1.50 0.33 3.75
CA ALA A 114 2.02 1.68 3.54
C ALA A 114 3.47 1.86 4.02
N ARG A 115 3.83 1.27 5.15
CA ARG A 115 5.21 1.30 5.67
C ARG A 115 6.21 0.59 4.76
N PHE A 116 5.80 -0.49 4.09
CA PHE A 116 6.66 -1.26 3.18
C PHE A 116 6.80 -0.59 1.83
N GLN A 117 5.81 0.20 1.40
CA GLN A 117 5.88 0.99 0.19
C GLN A 117 7.05 1.99 0.23
N MET A 118 7.42 2.48 1.40
CA MET A 118 8.56 3.38 1.59
C MET A 118 9.93 2.68 1.61
N CYS A 119 9.94 1.34 1.64
CA CYS A 119 11.17 0.55 1.72
C CYS A 119 11.78 0.21 0.36
N ILE A 120 11.05 0.34 -0.72
CA ILE A 120 11.55 0.14 -2.09
C ILE A 120 11.18 1.32 -2.97
N SER A 121 12.07 1.68 -3.88
CA SER A 121 11.81 2.72 -4.88
C SER A 121 12.60 2.45 -6.16
N ILE A 122 12.13 2.98 -7.28
CA ILE A 122 12.79 2.90 -8.57
C ILE A 122 12.81 4.26 -9.23
N GLY A 123 14.02 4.74 -9.54
CA GLY A 123 14.26 5.95 -10.30
C GLY A 123 14.54 5.63 -11.75
N TYR A 124 14.14 6.52 -12.67
CA TYR A 124 14.27 6.23 -14.10
C TYR A 124 14.35 7.49 -14.96
N ASN A 125 15.16 7.41 -16.01
CA ASN A 125 15.15 8.31 -17.18
C ASN A 125 15.57 7.53 -18.44
N ALA A 126 15.64 8.22 -19.58
CA ALA A 126 16.06 7.60 -20.83
C ALA A 126 17.53 7.10 -20.81
N GLU A 127 18.37 7.62 -19.90
CA GLU A 127 19.80 7.33 -19.82
C GLU A 127 20.14 6.29 -18.76
N GLY A 128 19.19 5.97 -17.84
CA GLY A 128 19.44 4.96 -16.82
C GLY A 128 18.29 4.78 -15.83
N SER A 129 18.31 3.64 -15.17
CA SER A 129 17.37 3.25 -14.15
C SER A 129 18.12 2.65 -12.97
N HIS A 130 17.67 2.90 -11.75
CA HIS A 130 18.21 2.28 -10.55
C HIS A 130 17.11 1.92 -9.56
N VAL A 131 17.32 0.86 -8.79
CA VAL A 131 16.41 0.39 -7.75
C VAL A 131 17.08 0.58 -6.39
N VAL A 132 16.29 0.99 -5.41
CA VAL A 132 16.73 1.26 -4.06
C VAL A 132 15.92 0.42 -3.08
N GLY A 133 16.59 -0.16 -2.10
CA GLY A 133 15.98 -0.94 -1.01
C GLY A 133 16.46 -0.46 0.36
N LEU A 134 15.53 -0.29 1.28
CA LEU A 134 15.78 0.05 2.68
C LEU A 134 15.82 -1.22 3.52
N LYS A 135 16.94 -1.48 4.16
CA LYS A 135 17.11 -2.59 5.10
C LYS A 135 16.58 -2.23 6.50
N ALA A 136 16.22 -3.25 7.27
CA ALA A 136 15.70 -3.16 8.62
C ALA A 136 16.47 -2.23 9.57
N VAL A 137 17.79 -2.18 9.43
CA VAL A 137 18.68 -1.38 10.29
C VAL A 137 18.89 0.06 9.77
N GLY A 138 18.03 0.55 8.89
CA GLY A 138 18.14 1.90 8.33
C GLY A 138 19.32 2.09 7.38
N LYS A 139 19.89 0.99 6.84
CA LYS A 139 20.87 0.99 5.75
C LYS A 139 20.14 0.94 4.40
N VAL A 140 20.75 1.51 3.39
CA VAL A 140 20.19 1.56 2.03
C VAL A 140 21.11 0.80 1.06
N VAL A 141 20.51 -0.01 0.21
CA VAL A 141 21.15 -0.68 -0.91
C VAL A 141 20.58 -0.17 -2.22
N ALA A 142 21.41 -0.08 -3.26
CA ALA A 142 21.01 0.39 -4.57
C ALA A 142 21.74 -0.38 -5.67
N VAL A 143 21.05 -0.63 -6.79
CA VAL A 143 21.61 -1.24 -8.00
C VAL A 143 21.06 -0.56 -9.25
N GLY A 144 21.83 -0.60 -10.33
CA GLY A 144 21.48 0.00 -11.61
C GLY A 144 22.45 1.11 -12.01
N SER A 145 21.97 2.06 -12.82
CA SER A 145 22.77 3.21 -13.25
C SER A 145 23.29 4.03 -12.06
N ASN A 146 24.55 4.43 -12.12
CA ASN A 146 25.22 5.24 -11.08
C ASN A 146 26.07 6.38 -11.66
N ASP A 147 25.82 6.79 -12.89
CA ASP A 147 26.61 7.83 -13.60
C ASP A 147 26.57 9.19 -12.91
N SER A 148 25.50 9.44 -12.15
CA SER A 148 25.36 10.65 -11.32
C SER A 148 25.65 10.43 -9.84
N GLY A 149 26.06 9.24 -9.41
CA GLY A 149 26.27 8.89 -8.02
C GLY A 149 24.99 8.52 -7.24
N GLN A 150 23.88 8.26 -7.93
CA GLN A 150 22.56 7.99 -7.32
C GLN A 150 22.52 6.68 -6.53
N CYS A 151 23.46 5.74 -6.75
CA CYS A 151 23.60 4.53 -5.95
C CYS A 151 24.62 4.65 -4.80
N ASN A 152 25.21 5.83 -4.54
CA ASN A 152 26.19 6.03 -3.48
C ASN A 152 25.54 6.17 -2.11
N THR A 153 24.85 5.12 -1.66
CA THR A 153 24.06 5.09 -0.42
C THR A 153 24.71 4.29 0.72
N GLN A 154 25.92 3.75 0.54
CA GLN A 154 26.54 2.76 1.43
C GLN A 154 26.83 3.33 2.86
N GLN A 155 27.03 4.65 2.94
CA GLN A 155 27.29 5.33 4.21
C GLN A 155 26.01 5.80 4.94
N TRP A 156 24.85 5.62 4.33
CA TRP A 156 23.59 6.08 4.91
C TRP A 156 23.21 5.24 6.12
N ARG A 157 22.70 5.89 7.16
CA ARG A 157 22.25 5.32 8.43
C ARG A 157 21.00 6.02 8.91
N ASN A 158 20.21 5.33 9.72
CA ASN A 158 18.99 5.85 10.33
C ASN A 158 17.94 6.29 9.28
N ILE A 159 17.94 5.64 8.12
CA ILE A 159 16.97 5.92 7.08
C ILE A 159 15.68 5.17 7.40
N VAL A 160 14.54 5.87 7.27
CA VAL A 160 13.18 5.34 7.51
C VAL A 160 12.33 5.27 6.24
N ALA A 161 12.71 6.00 5.19
CA ALA A 161 12.06 5.93 3.88
C ALA A 161 13.04 6.29 2.76
N VAL A 162 12.80 5.73 1.58
CA VAL A 162 13.60 6.00 0.38
C VAL A 162 12.72 6.40 -0.80
N SER A 163 13.21 7.32 -1.62
CA SER A 163 12.61 7.68 -2.89
C SER A 163 13.70 7.84 -3.93
N ALA A 164 13.49 7.29 -5.13
CA ALA A 164 14.42 7.35 -6.24
C ALA A 164 13.84 8.17 -7.38
N GLY A 165 14.59 9.18 -7.81
CA GLY A 165 14.37 9.96 -9.03
C GLY A 165 15.31 9.51 -10.15
N PRO A 166 15.34 10.20 -11.29
CA PRO A 166 16.13 9.76 -12.45
C PRO A 166 17.65 9.71 -12.21
N ARG A 167 18.19 10.67 -11.50
CA ARG A 167 19.64 10.85 -11.29
C ARG A 167 20.02 11.02 -9.83
N PHE A 168 19.09 10.83 -8.91
CA PHE A 168 19.31 11.00 -7.47
C PHE A 168 18.40 10.09 -6.66
N THR A 169 18.86 9.79 -5.47
CA THR A 169 18.13 9.06 -4.45
C THR A 169 18.01 9.93 -3.21
N ALA A 170 16.84 10.03 -2.62
CA ALA A 170 16.61 10.65 -1.33
C ALA A 170 16.34 9.59 -0.26
N GLY A 171 16.93 9.78 0.91
CA GLY A 171 16.65 9.06 2.13
C GLY A 171 16.08 10.02 3.18
N LEU A 172 14.93 9.67 3.75
CA LEU A 172 14.39 10.34 4.92
C LEU A 172 14.99 9.70 6.16
N LYS A 173 15.59 10.52 7.03
CA LYS A 173 16.13 10.07 8.30
C LYS A 173 15.08 10.09 9.41
N LEU A 174 15.33 9.34 10.45
CA LEU A 174 14.47 9.27 11.64
C LEU A 174 14.25 10.63 12.33
N ASP A 175 15.20 11.55 12.21
CA ASP A 175 15.12 12.92 12.74
C ASP A 175 14.35 13.90 11.86
N GLY A 176 13.72 13.42 10.77
CA GLY A 176 12.98 14.24 9.82
C GLY A 176 13.84 15.00 8.82
N SER A 177 15.17 14.83 8.82
CA SER A 177 16.07 15.42 7.83
C SER A 177 16.21 14.53 6.58
N LEU A 178 16.57 15.14 5.43
CA LEU A 178 16.81 14.42 4.19
C LEU A 178 18.31 14.29 3.91
N ILE A 179 18.67 13.15 3.30
CA ILE A 179 19.97 12.92 2.69
C ILE A 179 19.80 12.57 1.22
N ILE A 180 20.65 13.06 0.35
CA ILE A 180 20.55 12.87 -1.09
C ILE A 180 21.87 12.30 -1.63
N ALA A 181 21.79 11.32 -2.53
CA ALA A 181 22.89 10.81 -3.33
C ALA A 181 22.60 11.07 -4.82
N GLY A 182 23.63 11.45 -5.55
CA GLY A 182 23.55 11.77 -6.99
C GLY A 182 23.17 13.23 -7.26
N GLY A 183 22.95 13.52 -8.57
CA GLY A 183 22.65 14.85 -9.05
C GLY A 183 23.88 15.76 -9.15
N THR A 184 23.79 16.82 -9.97
CA THR A 184 24.89 17.78 -10.21
C THR A 184 24.75 19.07 -9.41
N GLY A 185 23.83 19.15 -8.46
CA GLY A 185 23.58 20.35 -7.67
C GLY A 185 23.13 20.04 -6.25
N SER A 186 23.52 20.89 -5.31
CA SER A 186 23.06 20.84 -3.92
C SER A 186 21.59 21.25 -3.83
N VAL A 187 20.68 20.32 -4.12
CA VAL A 187 19.26 20.50 -3.79
C VAL A 187 19.17 20.27 -2.28
N GLN A 188 19.07 21.34 -1.51
CA GLN A 188 18.85 21.25 -0.06
C GLN A 188 17.41 21.63 0.24
N ILE A 189 16.64 20.67 0.74
CA ILE A 189 15.43 20.95 1.50
C ILE A 189 15.88 21.24 2.92
N ASN A 190 15.76 22.49 3.34
CA ASN A 190 16.12 22.94 4.68
C ASN A 190 14.98 22.69 5.69
N ALA A 191 13.89 22.06 5.26
CA ALA A 191 12.79 21.74 6.13
C ALA A 191 13.24 20.67 7.15
N LYS A 192 12.85 20.89 8.38
CA LYS A 192 12.84 19.90 9.46
C LYS A 192 11.42 19.32 9.55
N ASP A 193 11.27 18.24 10.26
CA ASP A 193 9.96 17.61 10.49
C ASP A 193 9.32 17.05 9.20
N ILE A 194 10.15 16.54 8.29
CA ILE A 194 9.66 15.83 7.10
C ILE A 194 9.15 14.45 7.50
N THR A 195 7.97 14.08 7.02
CA THR A 195 7.32 12.78 7.22
C THR A 195 7.31 11.91 5.98
N ALA A 196 7.37 12.54 4.79
CA ALA A 196 7.45 11.81 3.53
C ALA A 196 8.22 12.61 2.47
N VAL A 197 8.87 11.91 1.56
CA VAL A 197 9.58 12.48 0.41
C VAL A 197 9.20 11.71 -0.85
N SER A 198 8.98 12.44 -1.95
CA SER A 198 8.72 11.86 -3.27
C SER A 198 9.52 12.61 -4.33
N LEU A 199 10.17 11.86 -5.20
CA LEU A 199 11.03 12.39 -6.25
C LEU A 199 10.36 12.27 -7.61
N GLY A 200 10.24 13.42 -8.29
CA GLY A 200 9.87 13.48 -9.71
C GLY A 200 11.08 13.47 -10.63
N ASN A 201 10.90 13.85 -11.89
CA ASN A 201 12.01 13.88 -12.85
C ASN A 201 13.06 14.95 -12.52
N SER A 202 12.64 16.13 -12.13
CA SER A 202 13.51 17.28 -11.88
C SER A 202 13.13 18.06 -10.61
N HIS A 203 12.25 17.53 -9.78
CA HIS A 203 11.79 18.17 -8.57
C HIS A 203 11.68 17.18 -7.41
N ILE A 204 11.76 17.71 -6.20
CA ILE A 204 11.61 16.98 -4.95
C ILE A 204 10.39 17.55 -4.24
N VAL A 205 9.57 16.67 -3.68
CA VAL A 205 8.41 17.03 -2.89
C VAL A 205 8.57 16.43 -1.49
N ALA A 206 8.44 17.25 -0.47
CA ALA A 206 8.52 16.87 0.93
C ALA A 206 7.23 17.24 1.66
N LEU A 207 6.69 16.30 2.40
CA LEU A 207 5.55 16.50 3.29
C LEU A 207 6.05 16.72 4.72
N ARG A 208 5.55 17.77 5.36
CA ARG A 208 5.87 18.10 6.76
C ARG A 208 4.81 17.55 7.70
N THR A 209 5.16 17.41 8.97
CA THR A 209 4.26 16.97 10.05
C THR A 209 3.02 17.85 10.21
N ASP A 210 3.10 19.14 9.83
CA ASP A 210 1.99 20.10 9.87
C ASP A 210 1.06 20.04 8.66
N GLY A 211 1.27 19.08 7.73
CA GLY A 211 0.47 18.93 6.52
C GLY A 211 0.77 19.93 5.41
N LEU A 212 1.84 20.73 5.56
CA LEU A 212 2.35 21.57 4.49
C LEU A 212 3.27 20.80 3.56
N VAL A 213 3.35 21.23 2.30
CA VAL A 213 4.18 20.60 1.27
C VAL A 213 5.21 21.59 0.75
N GLU A 214 6.46 21.19 0.82
CA GLU A 214 7.59 21.89 0.20
C GLU A 214 7.98 21.18 -1.08
N ALA A 215 8.02 21.90 -2.20
CA ALA A 215 8.45 21.37 -3.48
C ALA A 215 9.53 22.28 -4.08
N ILE A 216 10.65 21.70 -4.49
CA ILE A 216 11.81 22.42 -5.02
C ILE A 216 12.38 21.71 -6.25
N GLY A 217 13.01 22.47 -7.12
CA GLY A 217 13.63 21.99 -8.34
C GLY A 217 13.01 22.59 -9.59
N GLY A 218 12.94 21.81 -10.67
CA GLY A 218 12.32 22.24 -11.92
C GLY A 218 10.85 22.59 -11.74
N ASN A 219 10.44 23.77 -12.23
CA ASN A 219 9.07 24.27 -12.10
C ASN A 219 8.50 24.83 -13.42
N ASN A 220 9.01 24.35 -14.56
CA ASN A 220 8.60 24.86 -15.87
C ASN A 220 7.11 24.65 -16.19
N TYR A 221 6.47 23.70 -15.51
CA TYR A 221 5.06 23.38 -15.67
C TYR A 221 4.22 23.73 -14.42
N GLY A 222 4.81 24.37 -13.40
CA GLY A 222 4.15 24.63 -12.12
C GLY A 222 4.10 23.41 -11.18
N GLN A 223 4.93 22.40 -11.40
CA GLN A 223 4.95 21.17 -10.57
C GLN A 223 5.40 21.40 -9.12
N CYS A 224 6.02 22.55 -8.83
CA CYS A 224 6.38 22.97 -7.48
C CYS A 224 5.39 23.97 -6.84
N ASP A 225 4.25 24.26 -7.47
CA ASP A 225 3.29 25.26 -6.98
C ASP A 225 2.38 24.67 -5.88
N THR A 226 2.99 24.25 -4.79
CA THR A 226 2.34 23.58 -3.66
C THR A 226 2.06 24.49 -2.46
N GLN A 227 2.45 25.78 -2.50
CA GLN A 227 2.46 26.72 -1.36
C GLN A 227 1.07 26.95 -0.73
N ARG A 228 -0.01 26.71 -1.51
CA ARG A 228 -1.40 26.86 -1.05
C ARG A 228 -2.01 25.56 -0.54
N TRP A 229 -1.29 24.45 -0.61
CA TRP A 229 -1.80 23.18 -0.14
C TRP A 229 -1.84 23.14 1.38
N ARG A 230 -2.91 22.56 1.93
CA ARG A 230 -3.14 22.43 3.36
C ARG A 230 -3.74 21.04 3.64
N ASP A 231 -3.55 20.56 4.85
CA ASP A 231 -4.12 19.30 5.33
C ASP A 231 -3.68 18.08 4.49
N ILE A 232 -2.48 18.13 3.94
CA ILE A 232 -1.94 17.04 3.11
C ILE A 232 -1.45 15.92 4.03
N VAL A 233 -1.85 14.69 3.70
CA VAL A 233 -1.48 13.46 4.43
C VAL A 233 -0.63 12.50 3.60
N ALA A 234 -0.63 12.65 2.26
CA ALA A 234 0.25 11.90 1.37
C ALA A 234 0.60 12.73 0.13
N ILE A 235 1.77 12.47 -0.44
CA ILE A 235 2.30 13.14 -1.64
C ILE A 235 2.80 12.12 -2.64
N SER A 236 2.69 12.46 -3.93
CA SER A 236 3.32 11.69 -5.00
C SER A 236 3.79 12.65 -6.11
N ALA A 237 5.07 12.56 -6.44
CA ALA A 237 5.68 13.30 -7.54
C ALA A 237 5.73 12.41 -8.78
N GLY A 238 5.08 12.86 -9.85
CA GLY A 238 5.20 12.28 -11.17
C GLY A 238 6.40 12.86 -11.93
N ILE A 239 6.46 12.64 -13.24
CA ILE A 239 7.57 13.18 -14.04
C ILE A 239 7.49 14.70 -14.08
N PHE A 240 6.32 15.28 -14.36
CA PHE A 240 6.13 16.71 -14.55
C PHE A 240 4.94 17.29 -13.77
N HIS A 241 4.39 16.54 -12.81
CA HIS A 241 3.29 16.98 -11.96
C HIS A 241 3.45 16.46 -10.53
N THR A 242 2.76 17.08 -9.62
CA THR A 242 2.74 16.72 -8.20
C THR A 242 1.30 16.54 -7.74
N VAL A 243 1.07 15.53 -6.92
CA VAL A 243 -0.25 15.18 -6.39
C VAL A 243 -0.18 15.13 -4.87
N GLY A 244 -1.19 15.69 -4.21
CA GLY A 244 -1.35 15.67 -2.77
C GLY A 244 -2.72 15.11 -2.38
N LEU A 245 -2.75 14.17 -1.45
CA LEU A 245 -3.95 13.65 -0.81
C LEU A 245 -4.23 14.45 0.46
N ARG A 246 -5.45 14.94 0.63
CA ARG A 246 -5.89 15.57 1.87
C ARG A 246 -6.50 14.56 2.84
N GLY A 247 -6.50 14.92 4.13
CA GLY A 247 -7.08 14.09 5.17
C GLY A 247 -8.59 13.83 5.03
N ASP A 248 -9.31 14.65 4.25
CA ASP A 248 -10.73 14.47 3.93
C ASP A 248 -10.98 13.54 2.72
N GLY A 249 -9.94 12.93 2.15
CA GLY A 249 -10.03 12.06 0.99
C GLY A 249 -10.18 12.78 -0.35
N THR A 250 -10.01 14.12 -0.39
CA THR A 250 -9.91 14.87 -1.65
C THR A 250 -8.48 14.94 -2.14
N VAL A 251 -8.29 15.19 -3.44
CA VAL A 251 -6.97 15.19 -4.08
C VAL A 251 -6.72 16.53 -4.78
N VAL A 252 -5.52 17.06 -4.58
CA VAL A 252 -5.01 18.25 -5.28
C VAL A 252 -3.85 17.85 -6.19
N ALA A 253 -3.73 18.52 -7.33
CA ALA A 253 -2.63 18.29 -8.26
C ALA A 253 -2.19 19.61 -8.89
N THR A 254 -0.90 19.69 -9.23
CA THR A 254 -0.29 20.84 -9.94
C THR A 254 0.80 20.35 -10.87
N GLY A 255 1.09 21.12 -11.91
CA GLY A 255 2.10 20.80 -12.91
C GLY A 255 1.51 20.58 -14.30
N TYR A 256 2.21 19.81 -15.11
CA TYR A 256 1.82 19.47 -16.48
C TYR A 256 0.48 18.74 -16.51
N ASN A 257 -0.44 19.19 -17.39
CA ASN A 257 -1.81 18.70 -17.45
C ASN A 257 -2.38 18.50 -18.88
N ASP A 258 -1.54 18.49 -19.92
CA ASP A 258 -2.02 18.36 -21.30
C ASP A 258 -2.74 17.02 -21.57
N TYR A 259 -2.45 16.00 -20.76
CA TYR A 259 -3.15 14.70 -20.81
C TYR A 259 -4.31 14.61 -19.81
N GLY A 260 -4.56 15.64 -18.99
CA GLY A 260 -5.57 15.60 -17.93
C GLY A 260 -5.12 14.90 -16.66
N GLN A 261 -3.81 14.70 -16.44
CA GLN A 261 -3.28 13.98 -15.26
C GLN A 261 -3.47 14.73 -13.95
N CYS A 262 -3.78 16.03 -13.99
CA CYS A 262 -4.14 16.83 -12.83
C CYS A 262 -5.66 16.97 -12.62
N GLU A 263 -6.51 16.30 -13.42
CA GLU A 263 -7.98 16.36 -13.32
C GLU A 263 -8.50 15.51 -12.15
N THR A 264 -8.12 15.87 -10.92
CA THR A 264 -8.43 15.14 -9.69
C THR A 264 -9.50 15.81 -8.83
N ARG A 265 -10.02 16.99 -9.22
CA ARG A 265 -10.94 17.82 -8.39
C ARG A 265 -12.23 17.13 -7.96
N GLN A 266 -12.71 16.16 -8.75
CA GLN A 266 -13.93 15.40 -8.48
C GLN A 266 -13.68 14.15 -7.62
N TRP A 267 -12.42 13.84 -7.32
CA TRP A 267 -12.09 12.65 -6.56
C TRP A 267 -12.50 12.80 -5.10
N ARG A 268 -13.12 11.74 -4.57
CA ARG A 268 -13.60 11.65 -3.18
C ARG A 268 -13.31 10.25 -2.66
N ASP A 269 -13.23 10.15 -1.33
CA ASP A 269 -12.98 8.89 -0.63
C ASP A 269 -11.64 8.24 -1.02
N ILE A 270 -10.66 9.05 -1.43
CA ILE A 270 -9.33 8.58 -1.81
C ILE A 270 -8.51 8.33 -0.55
N VAL A 271 -7.80 7.19 -0.53
CA VAL A 271 -6.97 6.75 0.61
C VAL A 271 -5.50 6.57 0.24
N ASP A 272 -5.19 6.49 -1.06
CA ASP A 272 -3.80 6.45 -1.56
C ASP A 272 -3.74 7.01 -2.97
N ILE A 273 -2.57 7.55 -3.37
CA ILE A 273 -2.34 8.22 -4.65
C ILE A 273 -0.99 7.82 -5.24
N SER A 274 -0.92 7.77 -6.57
CA SER A 274 0.34 7.61 -7.28
C SER A 274 0.34 8.42 -8.58
N ALA A 275 1.40 9.20 -8.79
CA ALA A 275 1.63 10.02 -9.97
C ALA A 275 2.67 9.37 -10.88
N GLY A 276 2.31 9.16 -12.15
CA GLY A 276 3.17 8.59 -13.18
C GLY A 276 3.72 9.65 -14.15
N PHE A 277 3.84 9.29 -15.42
CA PHE A 277 4.26 10.25 -16.47
C PHE A 277 3.09 11.14 -16.91
N CYS A 278 2.06 10.54 -17.48
CA CYS A 278 0.90 11.23 -18.06
C CYS A 278 -0.42 10.81 -17.40
N HIS A 279 -0.36 10.22 -16.20
CA HIS A 279 -1.54 9.79 -15.46
C HIS A 279 -1.31 9.85 -13.95
N THR A 280 -2.40 9.97 -13.24
CA THR A 280 -2.51 9.88 -11.79
C THR A 280 -3.49 8.77 -11.44
N VAL A 281 -3.19 7.97 -10.45
CA VAL A 281 -4.06 6.90 -9.95
C VAL A 281 -4.38 7.15 -8.48
N GLY A 282 -5.62 6.91 -8.09
CA GLY A 282 -6.07 6.95 -6.71
C GLY A 282 -6.76 5.64 -6.32
N ILE A 283 -6.58 5.21 -5.08
CA ILE A 283 -7.32 4.11 -4.46
C ILE A 283 -8.45 4.71 -3.64
N LYS A 284 -9.67 4.23 -3.87
CA LYS A 284 -10.83 4.58 -3.03
C LYS A 284 -10.88 3.74 -1.75
N ALA A 285 -11.58 4.23 -0.74
CA ALA A 285 -11.75 3.52 0.53
C ALA A 285 -12.31 2.11 0.36
N ASN A 286 -13.16 1.88 -0.64
CA ASN A 286 -13.73 0.56 -0.94
C ASN A 286 -12.79 -0.41 -1.70
N GLY A 287 -11.54 -0.03 -1.97
CA GLY A 287 -10.57 -0.87 -2.69
C GLY A 287 -10.63 -0.81 -4.21
N THR A 288 -11.54 -0.04 -4.79
CA THR A 288 -11.54 0.25 -6.23
C THR A 288 -10.55 1.37 -6.57
N VAL A 289 -10.19 1.50 -7.83
CA VAL A 289 -9.23 2.50 -8.31
C VAL A 289 -9.87 3.50 -9.27
N ILE A 290 -9.31 4.69 -9.32
CA ILE A 290 -9.67 5.76 -10.25
C ILE A 290 -8.41 6.30 -10.90
N ALA A 291 -8.49 6.73 -12.15
CA ALA A 291 -7.38 7.35 -12.87
C ALA A 291 -7.78 8.66 -13.54
N ALA A 292 -6.85 9.61 -13.56
CA ALA A 292 -6.86 10.83 -14.36
C ALA A 292 -5.65 10.80 -15.28
N GLY A 293 -5.79 11.34 -16.50
CA GLY A 293 -4.73 11.35 -17.50
C GLY A 293 -5.20 10.86 -18.86
N ASP A 294 -4.28 10.40 -19.69
CA ASP A 294 -4.57 9.92 -21.03
C ASP A 294 -5.43 8.65 -21.02
N LYS A 295 -6.76 8.84 -21.06
CA LYS A 295 -7.75 7.78 -21.01
C LYS A 295 -7.72 6.85 -22.24
N ALA A 296 -7.10 7.29 -23.33
CA ALA A 296 -6.90 6.46 -24.52
C ALA A 296 -5.79 5.42 -24.33
N LYS A 297 -4.96 5.61 -23.32
CA LYS A 297 -3.85 4.69 -23.02
C LYS A 297 -4.28 3.57 -22.07
N TRP A 298 -3.80 2.40 -22.35
CA TRP A 298 -4.05 1.14 -21.60
C TRP A 298 -3.62 1.18 -20.11
N HIS A 299 -2.62 1.98 -19.73
CA HIS A 299 -2.21 2.12 -18.33
C HIS A 299 -3.26 2.80 -17.43
N CYS A 300 -4.30 3.42 -18.03
CA CYS A 300 -5.47 3.94 -17.33
C CYS A 300 -6.68 2.98 -17.39
N GLN A 301 -6.59 1.82 -18.03
CA GLN A 301 -7.67 0.83 -18.11
C GLN A 301 -7.67 -0.08 -16.88
N ILE A 302 -7.88 0.50 -15.71
CA ILE A 302 -7.76 -0.13 -14.40
C ILE A 302 -9.09 -0.12 -13.61
N GLN A 303 -10.19 0.35 -14.22
CA GLN A 303 -11.48 0.58 -13.52
C GLN A 303 -12.12 -0.71 -12.98
N HIS A 304 -11.70 -1.87 -13.47
CA HIS A 304 -12.17 -3.19 -13.03
C HIS A 304 -11.36 -3.77 -11.87
N TRP A 305 -10.33 -3.05 -11.39
CA TRP A 305 -9.53 -3.52 -10.27
C TRP A 305 -10.25 -3.31 -8.95
N GLU A 306 -10.27 -4.36 -8.14
CA GLU A 306 -10.90 -4.40 -6.82
C GLU A 306 -9.92 -4.97 -5.79
N ASP A 307 -10.21 -4.74 -4.50
CA ASP A 307 -9.38 -5.16 -3.36
C ASP A 307 -7.97 -4.58 -3.38
N ILE A 308 -7.79 -3.42 -4.01
CA ILE A 308 -6.49 -2.80 -4.12
C ILE A 308 -6.11 -2.10 -2.80
N VAL A 309 -4.89 -2.40 -2.33
CA VAL A 309 -4.31 -1.86 -1.09
C VAL A 309 -3.10 -0.97 -1.34
N ALA A 310 -2.46 -1.08 -2.50
CA ALA A 310 -1.40 -0.18 -2.94
C ALA A 310 -1.35 -0.07 -4.46
N VAL A 311 -0.96 1.08 -4.98
CA VAL A 311 -0.82 1.34 -6.41
C VAL A 311 0.48 2.08 -6.71
N SER A 312 1.04 1.83 -7.88
CA SER A 312 2.18 2.60 -8.39
C SER A 312 2.02 2.85 -9.88
N ALA A 313 1.99 4.13 -10.25
CA ALA A 313 1.94 4.61 -11.61
C ALA A 313 3.36 4.81 -12.15
N GLY A 314 3.71 4.11 -13.22
CA GLY A 314 4.98 4.24 -13.92
C GLY A 314 4.89 5.20 -15.10
N MET A 315 5.78 5.04 -16.07
CA MET A 315 5.73 5.82 -17.29
C MET A 315 4.71 5.25 -18.28
N VAL A 316 4.74 3.95 -18.51
CA VAL A 316 3.95 3.27 -19.56
C VAL A 316 3.08 2.14 -19.01
N HIS A 317 3.06 1.94 -17.70
CA HIS A 317 2.26 0.91 -17.03
C HIS A 317 1.85 1.35 -15.63
N THR A 318 0.83 0.71 -15.10
CA THR A 318 0.39 0.85 -13.71
C THR A 318 0.41 -0.52 -13.05
N VAL A 319 0.95 -0.62 -11.85
CA VAL A 319 0.94 -1.84 -11.05
C VAL A 319 0.17 -1.62 -9.77
N ALA A 320 -0.54 -2.64 -9.31
CA ALA A 320 -1.23 -2.60 -8.03
C ALA A 320 -1.07 -3.90 -7.26
N LEU A 321 -1.12 -3.76 -5.94
CA LEU A 321 -1.10 -4.86 -4.98
C LEU A 321 -2.52 -5.06 -4.44
N LYS A 322 -2.99 -6.28 -4.48
CA LYS A 322 -4.24 -6.70 -3.84
C LYS A 322 -4.05 -7.07 -2.37
N ALA A 323 -5.12 -7.03 -1.61
CA ALA A 323 -5.12 -7.38 -0.19
C ALA A 323 -4.65 -8.83 0.09
N ASP A 324 -4.80 -9.73 -0.88
CA ASP A 324 -4.35 -11.14 -0.80
C ASP A 324 -2.86 -11.33 -1.14
N GLY A 325 -2.13 -10.24 -1.41
CA GLY A 325 -0.70 -10.26 -1.78
C GLY A 325 -0.44 -10.58 -3.26
N THR A 326 -1.47 -10.68 -4.09
CA THR A 326 -1.32 -10.81 -5.55
C THR A 326 -1.10 -9.46 -6.22
N VAL A 327 -0.45 -9.47 -7.38
CA VAL A 327 -0.10 -8.26 -8.14
C VAL A 327 -0.85 -8.24 -9.46
N VAL A 328 -1.46 -7.10 -9.76
CA VAL A 328 -2.12 -6.82 -11.04
C VAL A 328 -1.42 -5.67 -11.75
N VAL A 329 -1.45 -5.68 -13.08
CA VAL A 329 -0.72 -4.73 -13.92
C VAL A 329 -1.53 -4.40 -15.16
N SER A 330 -1.44 -3.15 -15.63
CA SER A 330 -2.00 -2.70 -16.91
C SER A 330 -1.02 -1.76 -17.60
N GLY A 331 -0.85 -1.90 -18.89
CA GLY A 331 0.03 -1.04 -19.69
C GLY A 331 0.89 -1.80 -20.69
N SER A 332 1.95 -1.13 -21.20
CA SER A 332 2.93 -1.72 -22.11
C SER A 332 3.74 -2.83 -21.43
N ASN A 333 4.10 -3.85 -22.22
CA ASN A 333 4.95 -4.97 -21.79
C ASN A 333 6.15 -5.20 -22.76
N ASP A 334 6.56 -4.17 -23.47
CA ASP A 334 7.60 -4.27 -24.51
C ASP A 334 8.97 -4.72 -23.95
N PHE A 335 9.21 -4.51 -22.66
CA PHE A 335 10.42 -4.90 -21.94
C PHE A 335 10.19 -5.99 -20.90
N GLY A 336 8.97 -6.55 -20.80
CA GLY A 336 8.62 -7.55 -19.78
C GLY A 336 8.26 -6.95 -18.41
N GLN A 337 8.00 -5.64 -18.31
CA GLN A 337 7.62 -4.95 -17.08
C GLN A 337 6.25 -5.38 -16.52
N CYS A 338 5.41 -6.01 -17.35
CA CYS A 338 4.14 -6.59 -16.94
C CYS A 338 4.20 -8.10 -16.68
N ASN A 339 5.39 -8.71 -16.65
CA ASN A 339 5.56 -10.14 -16.38
C ASN A 339 5.44 -10.44 -14.88
N VAL A 340 4.28 -10.13 -14.31
CA VAL A 340 3.96 -10.34 -12.89
C VAL A 340 2.99 -11.50 -12.66
N GLN A 341 2.70 -12.29 -13.71
CA GLN A 341 1.82 -13.45 -13.60
C GLN A 341 2.37 -14.44 -12.56
N GLY A 342 1.54 -14.79 -11.59
CA GLY A 342 1.94 -15.66 -10.48
C GLY A 342 2.68 -14.95 -9.34
N TRP A 343 2.84 -13.63 -9.37
CA TRP A 343 3.34 -12.90 -8.21
C TRP A 343 2.34 -12.99 -7.05
N ARG A 344 2.78 -13.62 -5.95
CA ARG A 344 2.00 -13.85 -4.72
C ARG A 344 2.88 -13.56 -3.51
N ASP A 345 2.25 -13.27 -2.38
CA ASP A 345 2.92 -12.96 -1.10
C ASP A 345 3.76 -11.68 -1.16
N TYR A 346 3.36 -10.74 -2.01
CA TYR A 346 3.99 -9.42 -2.07
C TYR A 346 3.35 -8.47 -1.06
N ILE A 347 4.19 -7.58 -0.49
CA ILE A 347 3.80 -6.57 0.49
C ILE A 347 4.07 -5.14 0.02
N ALA A 348 4.80 -4.96 -1.09
CA ALA A 348 4.97 -3.67 -1.74
C ALA A 348 5.26 -3.84 -3.23
N VAL A 349 4.84 -2.87 -4.04
CA VAL A 349 5.10 -2.82 -5.47
C VAL A 349 5.46 -1.41 -5.93
N ARG A 350 6.34 -1.29 -6.93
CA ARG A 350 6.70 -0.03 -7.59
C ARG A 350 6.80 -0.21 -9.10
N ALA A 351 6.25 0.77 -9.83
CA ALA A 351 6.39 0.88 -11.28
C ALA A 351 7.44 1.94 -11.63
N GLY A 352 8.37 1.58 -12.49
CA GLY A 352 9.37 2.48 -13.07
C GLY A 352 9.01 2.88 -14.50
N LEU A 353 10.05 3.13 -15.31
CA LEU A 353 9.91 3.39 -16.74
C LEU A 353 9.48 2.12 -17.46
N PHE A 354 10.34 1.08 -17.39
CA PHE A 354 10.19 -0.22 -18.04
C PHE A 354 10.41 -1.38 -17.06
N ASN A 355 10.14 -1.17 -15.77
CA ASN A 355 10.36 -2.16 -14.73
C ASN A 355 9.22 -2.14 -13.71
N THR A 356 8.93 -3.31 -13.15
CA THR A 356 8.14 -3.47 -11.94
C THR A 356 9.00 -4.08 -10.86
N VAL A 357 8.97 -3.47 -9.68
CA VAL A 357 9.67 -3.93 -8.47
C VAL A 357 8.64 -4.43 -7.48
N GLY A 358 8.84 -5.61 -6.93
CA GLY A 358 8.03 -6.18 -5.86
C GLY A 358 8.89 -6.57 -4.66
N LEU A 359 8.38 -6.28 -3.46
CA LEU A 359 8.93 -6.70 -2.19
C LEU A 359 8.07 -7.80 -1.60
N LYS A 360 8.67 -8.92 -1.24
CA LYS A 360 8.00 -10.02 -0.53
C LYS A 360 8.09 -9.87 0.99
N ALA A 361 7.19 -10.56 1.68
CA ALA A 361 7.14 -10.56 3.15
C ALA A 361 8.43 -11.10 3.80
N ASP A 362 9.20 -11.93 3.11
CA ASP A 362 10.50 -12.45 3.57
C ASP A 362 11.68 -11.47 3.37
N GLY A 363 11.42 -10.25 2.91
CA GLY A 363 12.42 -9.22 2.65
C GLY A 363 13.19 -9.40 1.33
N THR A 364 12.76 -10.32 0.46
CA THR A 364 13.34 -10.43 -0.89
C THR A 364 12.71 -9.45 -1.86
N VAL A 365 13.51 -8.94 -2.80
CA VAL A 365 13.06 -8.01 -3.85
C VAL A 365 13.18 -8.69 -5.21
N VAL A 366 12.10 -8.66 -5.96
CA VAL A 366 12.01 -9.17 -7.33
C VAL A 366 11.77 -8.01 -8.28
N VAL A 367 12.51 -7.97 -9.38
CA VAL A 367 12.34 -6.95 -10.42
C VAL A 367 12.14 -7.64 -11.76
N CYS A 368 11.13 -7.22 -12.52
CA CYS A 368 10.95 -7.62 -13.91
C CYS A 368 10.98 -6.41 -14.84
N GLY A 369 11.27 -6.63 -16.11
CA GLY A 369 11.41 -5.59 -17.12
C GLY A 369 12.84 -5.42 -17.64
N ASP A 370 13.15 -4.20 -18.11
CA ASP A 370 14.47 -3.86 -18.64
C ASP A 370 15.58 -4.05 -17.59
N ASN A 371 16.72 -4.60 -18.03
CA ASN A 371 17.91 -4.81 -17.18
C ASN A 371 19.21 -4.29 -17.80
N LYS A 372 19.11 -3.34 -18.72
CA LYS A 372 20.27 -2.80 -19.46
C LYS A 372 21.34 -2.20 -18.54
N PHE A 373 20.93 -1.67 -17.38
CA PHE A 373 21.83 -1.06 -16.40
C PHE A 373 22.05 -1.91 -15.14
N GLY A 374 21.58 -3.17 -15.13
CA GLY A 374 21.67 -4.04 -13.95
C GLY A 374 20.65 -3.74 -12.86
N GLN A 375 19.62 -2.96 -13.14
CA GLN A 375 18.58 -2.57 -12.17
C GLN A 375 17.73 -3.74 -11.67
N CYS A 376 17.72 -4.88 -12.38
CA CYS A 376 17.08 -6.13 -11.93
C CYS A 376 17.98 -7.01 -11.04
N ASN A 377 19.24 -6.62 -10.77
CA ASN A 377 20.20 -7.44 -10.04
C ASN A 377 19.98 -7.34 -8.50
N THR A 378 18.80 -7.69 -8.04
CA THR A 378 18.39 -7.64 -6.63
C THR A 378 18.43 -8.99 -5.92
N GLN A 379 18.92 -10.06 -6.58
CA GLN A 379 18.87 -11.46 -6.09
C GLN A 379 19.65 -11.69 -4.79
N SER A 380 20.64 -10.83 -4.49
CA SER A 380 21.42 -10.87 -3.25
C SER A 380 20.79 -10.05 -2.11
N TRP A 381 19.72 -9.30 -2.38
CA TRP A 381 19.10 -8.47 -1.37
C TRP A 381 18.33 -9.33 -0.39
N ARG A 382 18.50 -9.04 0.90
CA ARG A 382 17.81 -9.68 2.02
C ARG A 382 17.47 -8.59 3.05
N ASP A 383 16.51 -8.88 3.87
CA ASP A 383 16.10 -8.02 4.99
C ASP A 383 15.57 -6.63 4.55
N ILE A 384 15.02 -6.53 3.33
CA ILE A 384 14.41 -5.28 2.88
C ILE A 384 13.05 -5.13 3.57
N GLY A 385 12.83 -3.97 4.20
CA GLY A 385 11.57 -3.64 4.88
C GLY A 385 11.30 -4.40 6.18
N LEU A 386 12.14 -5.38 6.56
CA LEU A 386 11.97 -6.08 7.82
C LEU A 386 12.36 -5.17 8.99
N THR A 387 11.55 -5.14 10.06
CA THR A 387 11.93 -4.52 11.32
C THR A 387 12.80 -5.50 12.10
N VAL A 388 13.86 -5.00 12.71
CA VAL A 388 14.53 -5.74 13.78
C VAL A 388 13.64 -5.58 15.02
N ASP A 389 13.02 -6.69 15.44
CA ASP A 389 12.29 -6.74 16.71
C ASP A 389 13.24 -6.51 17.90
#